data_cd86c05f5507e499a8bc8772cf20845f
#
_entry.id   cd86c05f5507e499a8bc8772cf20845f
#
_cell.length_a   1.000
_cell.length_b   1.000
_cell.length_c   1.000
_cell.angle_alpha   90.00
_cell.angle_beta   90.00
_cell.angle_gamma   90.00
#
_symmetry.space_group_name_H-M   'P 1'
#
loop_
_entity.id
_entity.type
_entity.pdbx_description
1 polymer ?
#
loop_
_entity_poly.entity_id
_entity_poly.type
_entity_poly.pdbx_seq_one_letter_code
_entity_poly.pdbx_strand_id
1 'polypeptide(L)'
;FSPLLHKMKNYKFKSLKVFASDEWLANRTREYRTVFDRMETSYISGELSFYNKLFDEREWECVVTMKAFLHLAGEKKELCNQEEKKRVRIDENIVSIHKGWGNTNYGLFWTHGEYSWEAYIDGELIGSRKFYIEDAGKVTTIGNPFFQLESIRFYTGDYNSVNETEKRY
;
A
#
# COMPACT_ATOMS: atom_id res chain seq x y z
N PHE A 1 -15.19 34.66 -2.25
CA PHE A 1 -14.86 34.19 -2.07
C PHE A 1 -15.04 33.31 -1.57
N SER A 2 -15.16 32.91 -2.12
CA SER A 2 -15.49 32.00 -1.17
C SER A 2 -14.52 30.90 -1.09
N PRO A 3 -13.79 30.90 -0.06
CA PRO A 3 -12.87 29.83 0.15
C PRO A 3 -13.63 28.56 0.40
N LEU A 4 -14.92 28.67 0.52
CA LEU A 4 -15.70 27.49 0.76
C LEU A 4 -16.06 26.78 -0.52
N LEU A 5 -15.67 27.31 -1.64
CA LEU A 5 -15.86 26.59 -2.86
C LEU A 5 -14.89 25.44 -2.86
N HIS A 6 -15.38 24.31 -2.46
CA HIS A 6 -14.61 23.11 -2.57
C HIS A 6 -14.41 22.83 -4.04
N LYS A 7 -13.18 22.80 -4.44
CA LYS A 7 -12.89 22.34 -5.76
C LYS A 7 -13.27 20.87 -5.80
N MET A 8 -14.22 20.51 -6.64
CA MET A 8 -14.59 19.11 -6.77
C MET A 8 -13.44 18.34 -7.36
N LYS A 9 -13.09 17.25 -6.73
CA LYS A 9 -12.01 16.41 -7.20
C LYS A 9 -12.54 15.48 -8.28
N ASN A 10 -11.65 15.12 -9.18
CA ASN A 10 -11.98 14.22 -10.27
C ASN A 10 -11.91 12.76 -9.85
N TYR A 11 -11.57 12.50 -8.61
CA TYR A 11 -11.37 11.14 -8.13
C TYR A 11 -11.93 10.96 -6.73
N LYS A 12 -12.13 9.70 -6.35
CA LYS A 12 -12.48 9.33 -5.00
C LYS A 12 -11.55 8.20 -4.58
N PHE A 13 -10.88 8.35 -3.45
CA PHE A 13 -9.96 7.35 -2.94
C PHE A 13 -10.69 6.01 -2.74
N LYS A 14 -10.08 4.93 -3.17
CA LYS A 14 -10.62 3.59 -2.98
C LYS A 14 -9.79 2.81 -1.98
N SER A 15 -8.51 2.67 -2.22
CA SER A 15 -7.66 1.87 -1.33
C SER A 15 -6.19 2.11 -1.59
N LEU A 16 -5.39 1.80 -0.57
CA LEU A 16 -3.95 1.72 -0.70
C LEU A 16 -3.57 0.39 -0.06
N LYS A 17 -3.09 -0.53 -0.87
CA LYS A 17 -2.77 -1.88 -0.44
C LYS A 17 -1.29 -2.16 -0.62
N VAL A 18 -0.77 -3.15 0.08
CA VAL A 18 0.66 -3.47 0.06
C VAL A 18 0.82 -4.92 -0.35
N PHE A 19 1.83 -5.20 -1.15
CA PHE A 19 2.13 -6.57 -1.56
C PHE A 19 3.62 -6.70 -1.86
N ALA A 20 4.14 -7.93 -1.77
CA ALA A 20 5.53 -8.20 -2.12
C ALA A 20 5.58 -8.69 -3.56
N SER A 21 6.58 -8.21 -4.28
CA SER A 21 6.67 -8.48 -5.72
C SER A 21 6.85 -9.93 -6.07
N ASP A 22 7.57 -10.67 -5.25
CA ASP A 22 7.81 -12.07 -5.54
C ASP A 22 6.69 -12.97 -5.07
N GLU A 23 5.60 -12.38 -4.65
CA GLU A 23 4.42 -13.16 -4.30
C GLU A 23 3.38 -13.15 -5.41
N TRP A 24 3.82 -13.01 -6.63
CA TRP A 24 2.95 -13.17 -7.76
C TRP A 24 2.62 -14.65 -7.90
N LEU A 25 1.37 -14.96 -7.79
CA LEU A 25 0.94 -16.34 -7.95
C LEU A 25 0.88 -16.68 -9.44
N ALA A 26 0.90 -17.96 -9.72
CA ALA A 26 0.88 -18.42 -11.09
C ALA A 26 -0.34 -17.89 -11.87
N ASN A 27 -1.43 -17.65 -11.16
CA ASN A 27 -2.63 -17.12 -11.79
C ASN A 27 -2.63 -15.59 -11.86
N ARG A 28 -1.50 -14.99 -11.52
CA ARG A 28 -1.32 -13.53 -11.52
C ARG A 28 -2.16 -12.78 -10.52
N THR A 29 -2.62 -13.43 -9.47
CA THR A 29 -3.26 -12.71 -8.39
C THR A 29 -2.20 -12.25 -7.41
N ARG A 30 -2.43 -11.10 -6.82
CA ARG A 30 -1.54 -10.55 -5.80
C ARG A 30 -2.04 -10.97 -4.43
N GLU A 31 -1.08 -11.18 -3.54
CA GLU A 31 -1.42 -11.49 -2.18
C GLU A 31 -1.13 -10.24 -1.37
N TYR A 32 -2.18 -9.54 -0.98
CA TYR A 32 -2.01 -8.31 -0.22
C TYR A 32 -1.85 -8.64 1.25
N ARG A 33 -0.89 -8.01 1.89
CA ARG A 33 -0.63 -8.21 3.31
C ARG A 33 0.13 -7.03 3.86
N THR A 34 0.26 -6.95 5.18
CA THR A 34 0.98 -5.87 5.83
C THR A 34 2.14 -6.37 6.69
N VAL A 35 2.36 -7.67 6.78
CA VAL A 35 3.49 -8.22 7.52
C VAL A 35 4.30 -9.09 6.57
N PHE A 36 5.59 -8.85 6.51
CA PHE A 36 6.48 -9.54 5.59
C PHE A 36 7.69 -10.11 6.34
N ASP A 37 8.15 -11.27 5.90
CA ASP A 37 9.33 -11.90 6.49
C ASP A 37 10.58 -11.27 5.86
N ARG A 38 11.44 -10.76 6.71
CA ARG A 38 12.67 -10.09 6.29
C ARG A 38 13.52 -10.97 5.37
N MET A 39 13.55 -12.26 5.65
CA MET A 39 14.42 -13.18 4.91
C MET A 39 13.88 -13.56 3.54
N GLU A 40 12.60 -13.34 3.31
CA GLU A 40 11.96 -13.77 2.08
C GLU A 40 11.48 -12.64 1.20
N THR A 41 11.77 -11.41 1.57
CA THR A 41 11.19 -10.26 0.88
C THR A 41 12.23 -9.50 0.08
N SER A 42 11.92 -9.23 -1.17
CA SER A 42 12.76 -8.40 -2.02
C SER A 42 12.13 -7.02 -2.18
N TYR A 43 11.12 -6.89 -3.02
CA TYR A 43 10.46 -5.60 -3.25
C TYR A 43 9.08 -5.60 -2.61
N ILE A 44 8.75 -4.49 -1.97
CA ILE A 44 7.41 -4.28 -1.42
C ILE A 44 6.80 -3.12 -2.15
N SER A 45 5.59 -3.30 -2.64
CA SER A 45 4.90 -2.30 -3.43
C SER A 45 3.66 -1.79 -2.69
N GLY A 46 3.41 -0.51 -2.89
CA GLY A 46 2.13 0.08 -2.52
C GLY A 46 1.29 0.19 -3.78
N GLU A 47 0.03 -0.14 -3.68
CA GLU A 47 -0.90 -0.02 -4.80
C GLU A 47 -2.04 0.91 -4.44
N LEU A 48 -2.06 2.05 -5.12
CA LEU A 48 -3.12 3.03 -4.96
C LEU A 48 -4.22 2.73 -5.93
N SER A 49 -5.46 2.74 -5.46
CA SER A 49 -6.62 2.65 -6.35
C SER A 49 -7.59 3.78 -6.02
N PHE A 50 -8.15 4.36 -7.05
CA PHE A 50 -9.16 5.40 -6.86
C PHE A 50 -10.22 5.30 -7.96
N TYR A 51 -11.41 5.81 -7.66
CA TYR A 51 -12.49 5.87 -8.62
C TYR A 51 -12.34 7.10 -9.48
N ASN A 52 -12.58 6.96 -10.78
CA ASN A 52 -12.58 8.07 -11.71
C ASN A 52 -13.98 8.67 -11.74
N LYS A 53 -14.12 9.87 -11.19
CA LYS A 53 -15.42 10.53 -11.14
C LYS A 53 -15.82 11.13 -12.49
N LEU A 54 -14.90 11.14 -13.44
CA LEU A 54 -15.19 11.63 -14.78
C LEU A 54 -15.29 10.49 -15.78
N PHE A 55 -15.53 9.29 -15.28
CA PHE A 55 -15.73 8.13 -16.13
C PHE A 55 -16.86 8.41 -17.12
N ASP A 56 -16.56 8.10 -18.39
CA ASP A 56 -17.51 8.29 -19.48
C ASP A 56 -17.87 9.77 -19.74
N GLU A 57 -17.14 10.69 -19.14
CA GLU A 57 -17.36 12.12 -19.35
C GLU A 57 -16.21 12.75 -20.10
N ARG A 58 -15.00 12.62 -19.59
CA ARG A 58 -13.82 13.17 -20.25
C ARG A 58 -12.54 12.60 -19.65
N GLU A 59 -11.50 12.76 -20.40
CA GLU A 59 -10.16 12.38 -20.01
C GLU A 59 -9.55 13.49 -19.16
N TRP A 60 -8.62 13.13 -18.27
CA TRP A 60 -7.92 14.10 -17.45
C TRP A 60 -6.58 13.53 -16.99
N GLU A 61 -5.76 14.37 -16.42
CA GLU A 61 -4.43 13.99 -15.96
C GLU A 61 -4.21 14.38 -14.52
N CYS A 62 -3.34 13.63 -13.85
CA CYS A 62 -2.90 13.97 -12.51
C CYS A 62 -1.49 13.47 -12.31
N VAL A 63 -0.84 13.96 -11.26
CA VAL A 63 0.47 13.48 -10.86
C VAL A 63 0.28 12.65 -9.62
N VAL A 64 0.66 11.38 -9.70
CA VAL A 64 0.59 10.47 -8.56
C VAL A 64 1.98 10.33 -7.98
N THR A 65 2.10 10.54 -6.68
CA THR A 65 3.36 10.37 -5.98
C THR A 65 3.19 9.31 -4.92
N MET A 66 4.12 8.36 -4.89
CA MET A 66 4.12 7.30 -3.89
C MET A 66 5.42 7.39 -3.13
N LYS A 67 5.33 7.46 -1.81
CA LYS A 67 6.50 7.55 -0.94
C LYS A 67 6.49 6.42 0.06
N ALA A 68 7.66 5.83 0.28
CA ALA A 68 7.81 4.80 1.30
C ALA A 68 8.65 5.38 2.44
N PHE A 69 8.28 5.01 3.66
CA PHE A 69 8.93 5.52 4.86
C PHE A 69 9.29 4.39 5.81
N LEU A 70 10.37 4.60 6.56
CA LEU A 70 10.70 3.79 7.72
C LEU A 70 10.36 4.62 8.95
N HIS A 71 9.61 4.03 9.88
CA HIS A 71 9.23 4.70 11.10
C HIS A 71 10.21 4.33 12.21
N LEU A 72 10.91 5.32 12.69
CA LEU A 72 11.80 5.18 13.82
C LEU A 72 11.19 5.92 14.99
N ALA A 73 11.69 5.70 16.19
CA ALA A 73 11.12 6.31 17.36
C ALA A 73 11.00 7.83 17.17
N GLY A 74 9.79 8.31 17.03
CA GLY A 74 9.53 9.73 16.91
C GLY A 74 9.83 10.34 15.56
N GLU A 75 10.30 9.56 14.58
CA GLU A 75 10.66 10.08 13.27
C GLU A 75 10.20 9.20 12.15
N LYS A 76 10.13 9.80 10.98
CA LYS A 76 9.73 9.11 9.77
C LYS A 76 10.80 9.40 8.72
N LYS A 77 11.49 8.37 8.28
CA LYS A 77 12.57 8.51 7.31
C LYS A 77 12.07 8.12 5.93
N GLU A 78 12.20 9.02 4.98
CA GLU A 78 11.77 8.74 3.61
C GLU A 78 12.76 7.80 2.94
N LEU A 79 12.26 6.73 2.37
CA LEU A 79 13.07 5.74 1.67
C LEU A 79 13.05 5.97 0.18
N CYS A 80 11.92 6.36 -0.36
CA CYS A 80 11.81 6.66 -1.77
C CYS A 80 10.64 7.60 -2.03
N ASN A 81 10.72 8.26 -3.18
CA ASN A 81 9.70 9.19 -3.63
C ASN A 81 9.60 8.99 -5.14
N GLN A 82 8.52 8.39 -5.58
CA GLN A 82 8.34 8.04 -6.99
C GLN A 82 7.11 8.74 -7.53
N GLU A 83 7.29 9.41 -8.65
CA GLU A 83 6.27 10.23 -9.24
C GLU A 83 5.90 9.73 -10.62
N GLU A 84 4.64 9.79 -10.94
CA GLU A 84 4.18 9.40 -12.26
C GLU A 84 3.06 10.32 -12.71
N LYS A 85 3.15 10.81 -13.94
CA LYS A 85 2.08 11.56 -14.53
C LYS A 85 1.09 10.56 -15.11
N LYS A 86 -0.10 10.52 -14.55
CA LYS A 86 -1.11 9.55 -14.96
C LYS A 86 -2.18 10.21 -15.79
N ARG A 87 -2.36 9.66 -16.98
CA ARG A 87 -3.45 10.08 -17.86
C ARG A 87 -4.60 9.12 -17.62
N VAL A 88 -5.71 9.64 -17.12
CA VAL A 88 -6.89 8.85 -16.83
C VAL A 88 -7.81 8.91 -18.04
N ARG A 89 -8.03 7.76 -18.65
CA ARG A 89 -8.83 7.69 -19.85
C ARG A 89 -10.32 7.75 -19.51
N ILE A 90 -11.08 8.16 -20.50
CA ILE A 90 -12.52 8.32 -20.32
C ILE A 90 -13.21 7.00 -19.94
N ASP A 91 -12.60 5.87 -20.34
CA ASP A 91 -13.19 4.56 -20.08
C ASP A 91 -12.58 3.83 -18.89
N GLU A 92 -11.75 4.51 -18.09
CA GLU A 92 -11.21 3.93 -16.88
C GLU A 92 -12.12 4.28 -15.70
N ASN A 93 -12.78 3.31 -15.15
CA ASN A 93 -13.64 3.52 -13.99
C ASN A 93 -12.84 3.50 -12.69
N ILE A 94 -11.96 2.52 -12.54
CA ILE A 94 -11.07 2.41 -11.40
C ILE A 94 -9.65 2.49 -11.92
N VAL A 95 -8.87 3.37 -11.32
CA VAL A 95 -7.47 3.56 -11.70
C VAL A 95 -6.60 2.94 -10.62
N SER A 96 -5.65 2.10 -11.01
CA SER A 96 -4.72 1.48 -10.07
C SER A 96 -3.29 1.74 -10.53
N ILE A 97 -2.46 2.18 -9.59
CA ILE A 97 -1.05 2.48 -9.84
C ILE A 97 -0.26 1.89 -8.69
N HIS A 98 0.83 1.21 -8.99
CA HIS A 98 1.69 0.70 -7.93
C HIS A 98 3.13 1.11 -8.16
N LYS A 99 3.86 1.25 -7.05
CA LYS A 99 5.28 1.54 -7.05
C LYS A 99 5.92 0.64 -6.02
N GLY A 100 7.12 0.16 -6.31
CA GLY A 100 7.82 -0.75 -5.43
C GLY A 100 9.14 -0.20 -4.96
N TRP A 101 9.61 -0.72 -3.84
CA TRP A 101 10.90 -0.37 -3.27
C TRP A 101 11.52 -1.62 -2.68
N GLY A 102 12.82 -1.78 -2.89
CA GLY A 102 13.52 -2.94 -2.37
C GLY A 102 14.69 -3.32 -3.25
N ASN A 103 15.24 -4.50 -3.01
CA ASN A 103 16.23 -5.10 -3.88
C ASN A 103 16.25 -6.61 -3.63
N THR A 104 17.19 -7.31 -4.24
CA THR A 104 17.24 -8.78 -4.14
C THR A 104 18.20 -9.29 -3.09
N ASN A 105 18.69 -8.43 -2.20
CA ASN A 105 19.53 -8.87 -1.10
C ASN A 105 18.66 -9.32 0.05
N TYR A 106 18.13 -10.52 -0.07
CA TYR A 106 17.24 -11.08 0.94
C TYR A 106 17.88 -11.09 2.30
N GLY A 107 17.15 -10.66 3.30
CA GLY A 107 17.64 -10.65 4.67
C GLY A 107 18.54 -9.48 5.02
N LEU A 108 18.96 -8.70 4.03
CA LEU A 108 19.89 -7.59 4.26
C LEU A 108 19.29 -6.24 3.97
N PHE A 109 18.49 -6.13 2.93
CA PHE A 109 17.95 -4.83 2.55
C PHE A 109 16.90 -4.34 3.55
N TRP A 110 15.94 -5.18 3.85
CA TRP A 110 14.88 -4.82 4.79
C TRP A 110 15.33 -5.14 6.20
N THR A 111 15.04 -4.23 7.13
CA THR A 111 15.34 -4.43 8.54
C THR A 111 14.04 -4.54 9.29
N HIS A 112 14.07 -5.23 10.41
CA HIS A 112 12.91 -5.38 11.28
C HIS A 112 12.40 -4.00 11.67
N GLY A 113 11.11 -3.77 11.51
CA GLY A 113 10.54 -2.47 11.86
C GLY A 113 9.20 -2.18 11.25
N GLU A 114 8.77 -0.97 11.46
CA GLU A 114 7.51 -0.46 10.97
C GLU A 114 7.77 0.49 9.82
N TYR A 115 6.98 0.36 8.77
CA TYR A 115 7.12 1.13 7.56
C TYR A 115 5.75 1.62 7.10
N SER A 116 5.73 2.47 6.07
CA SER A 116 4.47 2.83 5.44
C SER A 116 4.67 3.25 4.00
N TRP A 117 3.61 3.12 3.23
CA TRP A 117 3.48 3.77 1.94
C TRP A 117 2.51 4.93 2.09
N GLU A 118 2.81 6.02 1.43
CA GLU A 118 1.90 7.16 1.36
C GLU A 118 1.64 7.48 -0.09
N ALA A 119 0.40 7.76 -0.42
CA ALA A 119 0.00 8.07 -1.79
C ALA A 119 -0.54 9.48 -1.87
N TYR A 120 -0.10 10.20 -2.89
CA TYR A 120 -0.48 11.59 -3.12
C TYR A 120 -1.01 11.74 -4.53
N ILE A 121 -2.01 12.59 -4.71
CA ILE A 121 -2.46 13.00 -6.02
C ILE A 121 -2.36 14.52 -6.07
N ASP A 122 -1.62 15.02 -7.07
CA ASP A 122 -1.37 16.45 -7.25
C ASP A 122 -0.89 17.09 -5.96
N GLY A 123 -0.01 16.39 -5.26
CA GLY A 123 0.62 16.93 -4.04
C GLY A 123 -0.17 16.76 -2.77
N GLU A 124 -1.38 16.26 -2.85
CA GLU A 124 -2.22 16.10 -1.67
C GLU A 124 -2.19 14.65 -1.20
N LEU A 125 -1.91 14.44 0.08
CA LEU A 125 -1.89 13.11 0.67
C LEU A 125 -3.31 12.56 0.69
N ILE A 126 -3.52 11.42 0.05
CA ILE A 126 -4.85 10.82 -0.04
C ILE A 126 -4.95 9.47 0.66
N GLY A 127 -3.84 8.86 1.01
CA GLY A 127 -3.88 7.58 1.70
C GLY A 127 -2.53 7.22 2.28
N SER A 128 -2.57 6.40 3.33
CA SER A 128 -1.37 5.91 3.99
C SER A 128 -1.64 4.49 4.45
N ARG A 129 -0.66 3.63 4.34
CA ARG A 129 -0.80 2.24 4.77
C ARG A 129 0.48 1.76 5.40
N LYS A 130 0.39 1.30 6.65
CA LYS A 130 1.55 0.76 7.37
C LYS A 130 1.80 -0.68 6.96
N PHE A 131 3.05 -1.08 7.02
CA PHE A 131 3.43 -2.47 6.87
C PHE A 131 4.64 -2.73 7.77
N TYR A 132 4.90 -4.00 8.01
CA TYR A 132 5.90 -4.40 9.00
C TYR A 132 6.82 -5.45 8.42
N ILE A 133 8.09 -5.35 8.80
CA ILE A 133 9.10 -6.34 8.44
C ILE A 133 9.52 -7.02 9.72
N GLU A 134 9.54 -8.35 9.72
CA GLU A 134 9.93 -9.09 10.92
C GLU A 134 10.69 -10.36 10.54
N ASP A 135 11.29 -10.97 11.55
CA ASP A 135 11.93 -12.28 11.39
C ASP A 135 10.91 -13.32 11.80
N ALA A 136 10.13 -13.80 10.87
CA ALA A 136 9.00 -14.66 11.18
C ALA A 136 9.39 -15.89 11.97
N GLY A 137 10.54 -16.44 11.69
CA GLY A 137 10.98 -17.63 12.42
C GLY A 137 11.39 -17.39 13.86
N LYS A 138 11.41 -16.12 14.27
CA LYS A 138 11.83 -15.79 15.63
C LYS A 138 10.73 -15.17 16.45
N VAL A 139 9.58 -14.96 15.87
CA VAL A 139 8.50 -14.27 16.55
C VAL A 139 7.68 -15.29 17.30
N THR A 140 8.00 -15.47 18.56
CA THR A 140 7.28 -16.43 19.38
C THR A 140 6.78 -15.83 20.66
N THR A 141 6.99 -14.54 20.87
CA THR A 141 6.73 -13.92 22.15
C THR A 141 5.37 -13.26 22.18
N ILE A 142 4.65 -13.50 23.23
CA ILE A 142 3.39 -12.81 23.46
C ILE A 142 3.71 -11.33 23.63
N GLY A 143 2.89 -10.50 23.04
CA GLY A 143 3.13 -9.08 23.11
C GLY A 143 3.88 -8.53 21.90
N ASN A 144 4.35 -9.39 21.05
CA ASN A 144 4.97 -8.94 19.81
C ASN A 144 3.84 -8.40 18.91
N PRO A 145 3.94 -7.19 18.41
CA PRO A 145 2.88 -6.60 17.64
C PRO A 145 2.56 -7.36 16.35
N PHE A 146 3.48 -8.19 15.88
CA PHE A 146 3.23 -8.95 14.68
C PHE A 146 2.45 -10.22 14.99
N PHE A 147 2.31 -10.54 16.27
CA PHE A 147 1.56 -11.69 16.71
C PHE A 147 0.26 -11.23 17.31
N GLN A 148 -0.31 -10.20 16.81
CA GLN A 148 -1.53 -9.68 17.34
C GLN A 148 -2.67 -10.66 17.20
N LEU A 149 -3.77 -10.33 17.80
CA LEU A 149 -4.92 -11.20 17.75
C LEU A 149 -5.42 -11.45 16.35
N GLU A 150 -4.96 -10.67 15.41
CA GLU A 150 -5.32 -10.99 14.05
C GLU A 150 -4.95 -12.39 13.72
N SER A 151 -3.82 -12.83 14.22
CA SER A 151 -3.39 -14.19 13.91
C SER A 151 -4.34 -15.19 14.51
N ILE A 152 -5.12 -14.79 15.47
CA ILE A 152 -6.05 -15.71 16.12
C ILE A 152 -7.38 -15.71 15.43
N ARG A 153 -7.77 -14.58 14.86
CA ARG A 153 -9.08 -14.51 14.27
C ARG A 153 -9.06 -14.46 12.78
N PHE A 154 -7.87 -14.61 12.20
CA PHE A 154 -7.79 -14.48 10.78
C PHE A 154 -8.58 -15.53 10.07
N TYR A 155 -8.93 -16.60 10.73
CA TYR A 155 -9.68 -17.61 10.08
C TYR A 155 -11.15 -17.37 10.28
N THR A 156 -11.54 -16.31 10.86
CA THR A 156 -12.93 -16.06 11.03
C THR A 156 -13.46 -15.52 9.71
N GLY A 157 -14.71 -15.58 9.54
CA GLY A 157 -15.30 -15.20 8.31
C GLY A 157 -15.22 -13.75 8.00
N ASP A 158 -15.01 -12.92 8.98
CA ASP A 158 -14.97 -11.52 8.68
C ASP A 158 -13.78 -11.18 7.82
N TYR A 159 -12.82 -12.03 7.78
CA TYR A 159 -11.76 -11.85 6.87
C TYR A 159 -12.32 -11.75 5.47
N ASN A 160 -13.42 -12.40 5.22
CA ASN A 160 -14.01 -12.41 3.93
C ASN A 160 -14.71 -11.14 3.63
N SER A 161 -15.06 -10.39 4.61
CA SER A 161 -15.73 -9.16 4.33
C SER A 161 -14.81 -8.26 3.59
N VAL A 162 -13.59 -8.50 3.73
CA VAL A 162 -12.64 -7.77 3.03
C VAL A 162 -12.65 -8.21 1.63
N ASN A 163 -13.05 -9.44 1.45
CA ASN A 163 -13.00 -10.04 0.22
C ASN A 163 -11.97 -9.49 -0.62
N GLU A 164 -11.16 -8.82 -0.10
CA GLU A 164 -10.07 -8.47 -0.82
C GLU A 164 -9.13 -9.49 -0.56
N THR A 165 -8.10 -9.48 -1.08
CA THR A 165 -7.07 -10.46 -0.95
C THR A 165 -6.09 -10.07 0.09
N GLU A 166 -6.45 -9.15 0.93
CA GLU A 166 -5.57 -8.73 2.00
C GLU A 166 -5.54 -9.80 3.07
N LYS A 167 -4.37 -10.27 3.42
CA LYS A 167 -4.21 -11.31 4.40
C LYS A 167 -4.09 -10.76 5.80
N ARG A 168 -4.48 -11.57 6.76
CA ARG A 168 -4.34 -11.22 8.15
C ARG A 168 -3.46 -12.22 8.83
N TYR A 169 -2.82 -11.84 9.87
CA TYR A 169 -1.90 -12.70 10.60
C TYR A 169 -2.16 -12.71 12.06
#